data_e2556084366ba356269fd2d85a42fa39
#
_entry.id   e2556084366ba356269fd2d85a42fa39
#
_cell.length_a   1.000
_cell.length_b   1.000
_cell.length_c   1.000
_cell.angle_alpha   90.00
_cell.angle_beta   90.00
_cell.angle_gamma   90.00
#
_symmetry.space_group_name_H-M   'P 1'
#
loop_
_entity.id
_entity.type
_entity.pdbx_description
1 polymer ?
#
loop_
_entity_poly.entity_id
_entity_poly.type
_entity_poly.pdbx_seq_one_letter_code
_entity_poly.pdbx_strand_id
1 'polypeptide(L)'
;MSNYSVPKKVNESANRPCKVSALFALIFVLSSFLMANKPVVAQTLSLEQALQLAIQYDPLLKGNAHRKDRFNAEAEASSYWANPQVSASVQNLPTDGFAFDQEPMTQFKVGLKQQLPRGDENLYSQKKYQVMADQMSVESQVRKAWLKREVTLTWLDWVYATRRIGLLDKEKSLLTQLLDFTDSRYSQGVGAAAQQDILQVRLALLSLDDKYVEAYQQKNEARSALSKWFGAPLDESVSAPLTQSTRDAIEVDAILNDSNLSLSSFLTVIENSEPFSILQHHPEAMLLQIQTQIEAQNVNIAREQTKSQWAFEASYGYRQDAQNGASRADFVSLGVQVDLPFFNKSRQDASIAAAASKMSASETDFRLKVNELAANAEVLKSRLSALSERKALYETALIGETRQLSEAELTAYTTDTGDIGDVVNANLKQVQVQDDLLKIDIERARTLASLAYLYLPTHAHFFE
;
A
#
# COMPACT_ATOMS: atom_id res chain seq x y z
N MET A 1 9.81 -38.27 -49.48
CA MET A 1 11.10 -38.67 -50.12
C MET A 1 12.15 -37.87 -49.34
N SER A 2 13.05 -38.38 -48.62
CA SER A 2 13.81 -39.60 -48.59
C SER A 2 14.31 -39.86 -47.16
N ASN A 3 14.14 -41.06 -46.73
CA ASN A 3 14.69 -41.72 -45.55
C ASN A 3 16.23 -41.63 -45.47
N TYR A 4 16.75 -41.58 -44.24
CA TYR A 4 17.93 -42.40 -43.89
C TYR A 4 17.79 -42.92 -42.45
N SER A 5 17.98 -44.22 -42.32
CA SER A 5 17.84 -45.07 -41.14
C SER A 5 19.20 -45.44 -40.54
N VAL A 6 19.28 -45.49 -39.21
CA VAL A 6 19.86 -46.46 -38.24
C VAL A 6 21.17 -47.21 -38.63
N PRO A 7 22.12 -47.53 -37.66
CA PRO A 7 21.86 -48.76 -36.89
C PRO A 7 22.23 -48.71 -35.39
N LYS A 8 21.51 -49.61 -34.66
CA LYS A 8 21.75 -50.12 -33.30
C LYS A 8 23.11 -50.82 -33.16
N LYS A 9 23.75 -50.68 -31.98
CA LYS A 9 24.58 -51.74 -31.41
C LYS A 9 24.09 -52.06 -30.00
N VAL A 10 23.66 -53.25 -29.82
CA VAL A 10 23.39 -53.98 -28.60
C VAL A 10 24.70 -54.37 -27.95
N ASN A 11 24.84 -54.21 -26.64
CA ASN A 11 25.77 -55.00 -25.85
C ASN A 11 25.13 -55.39 -24.52
N GLU A 12 24.83 -56.66 -24.41
CA GLU A 12 24.41 -57.34 -23.18
C GLU A 12 25.62 -57.53 -22.26
N SER A 13 25.47 -57.18 -20.99
CA SER A 13 26.20 -57.83 -19.90
C SER A 13 25.40 -57.86 -18.62
N ALA A 14 25.02 -58.99 -18.27
CA ALA A 14 24.64 -59.66 -17.02
C ALA A 14 24.41 -58.85 -15.77
N ASN A 15 23.21 -58.98 -15.28
CA ASN A 15 22.63 -58.55 -14.04
C ASN A 15 22.92 -59.52 -12.89
N ARG A 16 23.44 -59.04 -11.75
CA ARG A 16 23.33 -59.69 -10.46
C ARG A 16 22.73 -58.70 -9.44
N PRO A 17 21.63 -59.03 -8.74
CA PRO A 17 21.04 -58.07 -7.81
C PRO A 17 21.80 -58.02 -6.47
N CYS A 18 22.25 -56.86 -6.13
CA CYS A 18 22.85 -56.55 -4.82
C CYS A 18 21.72 -56.35 -3.78
N LYS A 19 21.68 -57.20 -2.74
CA LYS A 19 20.69 -57.23 -1.64
C LYS A 19 20.80 -56.03 -0.66
N VAL A 20 21.42 -54.94 -1.02
CA VAL A 20 21.61 -53.77 -0.13
C VAL A 20 20.54 -52.69 -0.33
N SER A 21 19.73 -52.73 -1.40
CA SER A 21 18.75 -51.70 -1.73
C SER A 21 17.45 -51.73 -0.88
N ALA A 22 17.17 -52.88 -0.25
CA ALA A 22 15.90 -53.01 0.53
C ALA A 22 15.96 -52.40 1.93
N LEU A 23 17.17 -52.26 2.50
CA LEU A 23 17.34 -51.69 3.85
C LEU A 23 17.29 -50.16 3.84
N PHE A 24 17.74 -49.51 2.77
CA PHE A 24 17.69 -48.05 2.60
C PHE A 24 16.28 -47.52 2.32
N ALA A 25 15.45 -48.28 1.61
CA ALA A 25 14.05 -47.91 1.35
C ALA A 25 13.19 -47.94 2.63
N LEU A 26 13.48 -48.85 3.57
CA LEU A 26 12.71 -48.96 4.82
C LEU A 26 13.07 -47.83 5.81
N ILE A 27 14.31 -47.37 5.82
CA ILE A 27 14.75 -46.25 6.68
C ILE A 27 14.21 -44.90 6.14
N PHE A 28 14.05 -44.75 4.81
CA PHE A 28 13.50 -43.53 4.22
C PHE A 28 11.99 -43.39 4.44
N VAL A 29 11.24 -44.49 4.47
CA VAL A 29 9.79 -44.48 4.78
C VAL A 29 9.54 -44.26 6.28
N LEU A 30 10.39 -44.75 7.16
CA LEU A 30 10.26 -44.51 8.60
C LEU A 30 10.65 -43.09 9.01
N SER A 31 11.61 -42.44 8.30
CA SER A 31 11.98 -41.04 8.54
C SER A 31 10.91 -40.07 8.03
N SER A 32 10.12 -40.42 7.01
CA SER A 32 9.01 -39.60 6.50
C SER A 32 7.79 -39.61 7.44
N PHE A 33 7.64 -40.61 8.31
CA PHE A 33 6.51 -40.69 9.24
C PHE A 33 6.77 -39.98 10.59
N LEU A 34 8.02 -39.60 10.90
CA LEU A 34 8.36 -38.85 12.12
C LEU A 34 8.30 -37.31 11.92
N MET A 35 8.04 -36.82 10.71
CA MET A 35 7.92 -35.38 10.44
C MET A 35 6.48 -34.83 10.50
N ALA A 36 5.48 -35.64 10.85
CA ALA A 36 4.07 -35.32 10.70
C ALA A 36 3.32 -34.98 12.00
N ASN A 37 3.99 -34.66 13.11
CA ASN A 37 3.31 -34.14 14.28
C ASN A 37 4.17 -33.07 14.97
N LYS A 38 4.39 -31.92 14.29
CA LYS A 38 4.63 -30.71 15.05
C LYS A 38 3.30 -30.37 15.73
N PRO A 39 3.28 -30.19 17.07
CA PRO A 39 2.10 -29.63 17.70
C PRO A 39 1.83 -28.30 16.97
N VAL A 40 0.63 -28.12 16.46
CA VAL A 40 0.17 -26.80 15.98
C VAL A 40 0.10 -25.94 17.22
N VAL A 41 1.22 -25.32 17.57
CA VAL A 41 1.23 -24.23 18.55
C VAL A 41 0.45 -23.13 17.85
N ALA A 42 -0.71 -22.79 18.38
CA ALA A 42 -1.49 -21.65 17.91
C ALA A 42 -0.54 -20.44 17.88
N GLN A 43 -0.12 -20.07 16.67
CA GLN A 43 0.76 -18.91 16.49
C GLN A 43 -0.09 -17.66 16.69
N THR A 44 0.23 -16.90 17.72
CA THR A 44 -0.35 -15.56 17.89
C THR A 44 0.32 -14.61 16.92
N LEU A 45 -0.45 -13.95 16.07
CA LEU A 45 0.05 -12.93 15.16
C LEU A 45 0.10 -11.58 15.88
N SER A 46 1.31 -11.07 16.16
CA SER A 46 1.48 -9.72 16.71
C SER A 46 1.25 -8.65 15.62
N LEU A 47 0.96 -7.41 16.04
CA LEU A 47 0.83 -6.28 15.11
C LEU A 47 2.12 -6.07 14.32
N GLU A 48 3.26 -6.13 14.98
CA GLU A 48 4.57 -5.95 14.34
C GLU A 48 4.82 -6.98 13.24
N GLN A 49 4.54 -8.27 13.51
CA GLN A 49 4.64 -9.33 12.51
C GLN A 49 3.69 -9.09 11.33
N ALA A 50 2.46 -8.65 11.60
CA ALA A 50 1.49 -8.32 10.56
C ALA A 50 1.98 -7.18 9.66
N LEU A 51 2.58 -6.13 10.23
CA LEU A 51 3.16 -5.00 9.52
C LEU A 51 4.36 -5.41 8.65
N GLN A 52 5.28 -6.21 9.20
CA GLN A 52 6.44 -6.72 8.47
C GLN A 52 6.02 -7.57 7.27
N LEU A 53 5.06 -8.49 7.45
CA LEU A 53 4.51 -9.30 6.36
C LEU A 53 3.86 -8.43 5.29
N ALA A 54 3.05 -7.46 5.67
CA ALA A 54 2.37 -6.57 4.72
C ALA A 54 3.37 -5.78 3.87
N ILE A 55 4.42 -5.24 4.46
CA ILE A 55 5.47 -4.51 3.73
C ILE A 55 6.26 -5.45 2.81
N GLN A 56 6.58 -6.66 3.28
CA GLN A 56 7.35 -7.64 2.50
C GLN A 56 6.61 -8.13 1.25
N TYR A 57 5.29 -8.33 1.36
CA TYR A 57 4.49 -8.90 0.28
C TYR A 57 3.77 -7.85 -0.57
N ASP A 58 3.89 -6.55 -0.28
CA ASP A 58 3.22 -5.50 -1.04
C ASP A 58 3.75 -5.39 -2.49
N PRO A 59 2.88 -5.63 -3.51
CA PRO A 59 3.31 -5.60 -4.90
C PRO A 59 3.63 -4.19 -5.40
N LEU A 60 3.02 -3.14 -4.79
CA LEU A 60 3.22 -1.76 -5.21
C LEU A 60 4.63 -1.28 -4.91
N LEU A 61 5.20 -1.69 -3.77
CA LEU A 61 6.59 -1.34 -3.43
C LEU A 61 7.59 -1.90 -4.45
N LYS A 62 7.39 -3.15 -4.91
CA LYS A 62 8.19 -3.73 -6.00
C LYS A 62 7.93 -3.01 -7.32
N GLY A 63 6.68 -2.66 -7.62
CA GLY A 63 6.31 -1.89 -8.80
C GLY A 63 6.96 -0.51 -8.83
N ASN A 64 7.04 0.18 -7.71
CA ASN A 64 7.71 1.49 -7.62
C ASN A 64 9.22 1.39 -7.86
N ALA A 65 9.88 0.32 -7.37
CA ALA A 65 11.28 0.08 -7.69
C ALA A 65 11.50 -0.02 -9.23
N HIS A 66 10.70 -0.83 -9.93
CA HIS A 66 10.78 -0.93 -11.39
C HIS A 66 10.42 0.38 -12.11
N ARG A 67 9.47 1.17 -11.58
CA ARG A 67 9.17 2.51 -12.14
C ARG A 67 10.34 3.47 -11.97
N LYS A 68 11.02 3.41 -10.80
CA LYS A 68 12.24 4.20 -10.55
C LYS A 68 13.34 3.83 -11.55
N ASP A 69 13.58 2.53 -11.76
CA ASP A 69 14.57 2.05 -12.74
C ASP A 69 14.22 2.50 -14.16
N ARG A 70 12.92 2.46 -14.54
CA ARG A 70 12.44 2.98 -15.81
C ARG A 70 12.76 4.47 -15.97
N PHE A 71 12.44 5.29 -14.97
CA PHE A 71 12.70 6.73 -15.07
C PHE A 71 14.19 7.05 -15.09
N ASN A 72 15.03 6.29 -14.40
CA ASN A 72 16.48 6.42 -14.50
C ASN A 72 16.98 6.11 -15.93
N ALA A 73 16.46 5.05 -16.55
CA ALA A 73 16.79 4.70 -17.93
C ALA A 73 16.27 5.77 -18.94
N GLU A 74 15.05 6.32 -18.70
CA GLU A 74 14.50 7.42 -19.51
C GLU A 74 15.32 8.71 -19.33
N ALA A 75 15.83 8.98 -18.12
CA ALA A 75 16.74 10.11 -17.87
C ALA A 75 18.04 9.94 -18.66
N GLU A 76 18.64 8.75 -18.66
CA GLU A 76 19.83 8.45 -19.44
C GLU A 76 19.54 8.59 -20.95
N ALA A 77 18.48 7.96 -21.44
CA ALA A 77 18.09 8.01 -22.85
C ALA A 77 17.84 9.44 -23.35
N SER A 78 17.22 10.29 -22.52
CA SER A 78 16.94 11.68 -22.87
C SER A 78 18.19 12.59 -22.94
N SER A 79 19.32 12.15 -22.40
CA SER A 79 20.58 12.90 -22.45
C SER A 79 21.27 12.79 -23.79
N TYR A 80 20.99 11.77 -24.59
CA TYR A 80 21.62 11.54 -25.87
C TYR A 80 21.02 12.40 -26.99
N TRP A 81 21.82 12.68 -27.99
CA TRP A 81 21.38 13.34 -29.20
C TRP A 81 20.56 12.37 -30.08
N ALA A 82 19.75 12.94 -30.95
CA ALA A 82 19.07 12.16 -31.99
C ALA A 82 20.08 11.41 -32.87
N ASN A 83 19.72 10.21 -33.30
CA ASN A 83 20.57 9.41 -34.16
C ASN A 83 20.84 10.14 -35.50
N PRO A 84 22.06 10.02 -36.07
CA PRO A 84 22.34 10.48 -37.40
C PRO A 84 21.42 9.80 -38.41
N GLN A 85 20.94 10.55 -39.38
CA GLN A 85 20.10 10.05 -40.46
C GLN A 85 20.93 9.86 -41.73
N VAL A 86 20.92 8.66 -42.32
CA VAL A 86 21.52 8.38 -43.62
C VAL A 86 20.41 8.39 -44.69
N SER A 87 20.65 9.11 -45.77
CA SER A 87 19.77 9.16 -46.95
C SER A 87 20.50 8.68 -48.19
N ALA A 88 19.78 8.00 -49.07
CA ALA A 88 20.24 7.65 -50.40
C ALA A 88 19.14 8.04 -51.41
N SER A 89 19.54 8.73 -52.46
CA SER A 89 18.60 9.22 -53.47
C SER A 89 19.25 9.31 -54.86
N VAL A 90 18.49 9.12 -55.91
CA VAL A 90 18.83 9.50 -57.26
C VAL A 90 18.25 10.89 -57.51
N GLN A 91 19.06 11.83 -57.90
CA GLN A 91 18.64 13.22 -58.16
C GLN A 91 18.79 13.56 -59.62
N ASN A 92 17.87 14.39 -60.10
CA ASN A 92 17.86 14.94 -61.47
C ASN A 92 17.88 13.87 -62.58
N LEU A 93 17.21 12.73 -62.37
CA LEU A 93 17.07 11.69 -63.37
C LEU A 93 16.10 12.19 -64.48
N PRO A 94 16.54 12.23 -65.77
CA PRO A 94 15.68 12.66 -66.86
C PRO A 94 14.47 11.75 -67.02
N THR A 95 13.28 12.32 -67.27
CA THR A 95 12.04 11.55 -67.38
C THR A 95 11.73 11.07 -68.79
N ASP A 96 12.47 11.55 -69.78
CA ASP A 96 12.35 11.19 -71.21
C ASP A 96 13.17 9.95 -71.57
N GLY A 97 14.32 9.71 -70.90
CA GLY A 97 15.20 8.57 -71.21
C GLY A 97 15.57 7.72 -70.00
N PHE A 98 15.36 8.21 -68.78
CA PHE A 98 15.81 7.57 -67.51
C PHE A 98 17.29 7.17 -67.55
N ALA A 99 18.12 7.80 -68.40
CA ALA A 99 19.56 7.50 -68.55
C ALA A 99 20.37 8.31 -67.55
N PHE A 100 21.27 7.67 -66.86
CA PHE A 100 22.06 8.27 -65.78
C PHE A 100 23.19 9.18 -66.32
N ASP A 101 23.57 8.98 -67.58
CA ASP A 101 24.62 9.70 -68.27
C ASP A 101 24.11 10.83 -69.20
N GLN A 102 22.75 10.95 -69.37
CA GLN A 102 22.11 11.91 -70.23
C GLN A 102 22.35 13.35 -69.80
N GLU A 103 22.03 13.63 -68.51
CA GLU A 103 22.09 14.99 -67.97
C GLU A 103 23.30 15.22 -67.05
N PRO A 104 24.00 16.39 -67.14
CA PRO A 104 25.18 16.68 -66.32
C PRO A 104 24.90 16.66 -64.84
N MET A 105 23.67 16.89 -64.41
CA MET A 105 23.30 17.00 -62.97
C MET A 105 22.68 15.72 -62.38
N THR A 106 22.53 14.65 -63.19
CA THR A 106 22.07 13.37 -62.72
C THR A 106 23.15 12.77 -61.79
N GLN A 107 22.74 12.39 -60.56
CA GLN A 107 23.66 11.86 -59.58
C GLN A 107 22.97 10.86 -58.64
N PHE A 108 23.73 9.89 -58.14
CA PHE A 108 23.39 9.10 -56.98
C PHE A 108 23.98 9.78 -55.75
N LYS A 109 23.10 10.25 -54.87
CA LYS A 109 23.51 11.01 -53.69
C LYS A 109 23.34 10.17 -52.43
N VAL A 110 24.40 10.09 -51.60
CA VAL A 110 24.35 9.57 -50.22
C VAL A 110 24.60 10.73 -49.26
N GLY A 111 23.75 10.91 -48.29
CA GLY A 111 23.83 11.98 -47.32
C GLY A 111 23.83 11.46 -45.87
N LEU A 112 24.48 12.19 -45.00
CA LEU A 112 24.46 12.02 -43.54
C LEU A 112 23.98 13.34 -42.94
N LYS A 113 22.90 13.29 -42.13
CA LYS A 113 22.36 14.44 -41.42
C LYS A 113 22.38 14.21 -39.93
N GLN A 114 22.97 15.13 -39.16
CA GLN A 114 22.96 15.16 -37.71
C GLN A 114 22.15 16.36 -37.23
N GLN A 115 21.08 16.09 -36.46
CA GLN A 115 20.27 17.10 -35.80
C GLN A 115 20.79 17.32 -34.38
N LEU A 116 20.94 18.56 -33.95
CA LEU A 116 21.27 18.93 -32.59
C LEU A 116 20.02 19.19 -31.76
N PRO A 117 20.07 18.98 -30.42
CA PRO A 117 18.96 19.35 -29.55
C PRO A 117 18.72 20.87 -29.58
N ARG A 118 17.52 21.31 -29.20
CA ARG A 118 17.20 22.72 -29.05
C ARG A 118 17.74 23.21 -27.70
N GLY A 119 18.78 24.04 -27.71
CA GLY A 119 19.39 24.53 -26.48
C GLY A 119 19.68 23.40 -25.48
N ASP A 120 19.17 23.55 -24.27
CA ASP A 120 19.36 22.60 -23.18
C ASP A 120 18.16 21.65 -22.96
N GLU A 121 17.32 21.43 -23.99
CA GLU A 121 16.09 20.62 -23.89
C GLU A 121 16.39 19.19 -23.33
N ASN A 122 17.48 18.58 -23.79
CA ASN A 122 17.90 17.25 -23.31
C ASN A 122 18.27 17.28 -21.81
N LEU A 123 18.97 18.33 -21.35
CA LEU A 123 19.34 18.50 -19.96
C LEU A 123 18.09 18.63 -19.07
N TYR A 124 17.12 19.45 -19.47
CA TYR A 124 15.88 19.60 -18.68
C TYR A 124 14.99 18.37 -18.75
N SER A 125 14.99 17.64 -19.87
CA SER A 125 14.31 16.34 -19.99
C SER A 125 14.95 15.30 -19.07
N GLN A 126 16.27 15.21 -19.03
CA GLN A 126 17.00 14.37 -18.09
C GLN A 126 16.66 14.69 -16.64
N LYS A 127 16.73 15.98 -16.25
CA LYS A 127 16.36 16.41 -14.90
C LYS A 127 14.91 16.08 -14.54
N LYS A 128 13.99 16.25 -15.48
CA LYS A 128 12.58 15.86 -15.28
C LYS A 128 12.46 14.40 -14.90
N TYR A 129 13.08 13.49 -15.66
CA TYR A 129 13.02 12.06 -15.39
C TYR A 129 13.75 11.68 -14.10
N GLN A 130 14.85 12.36 -13.73
CA GLN A 130 15.49 12.18 -12.43
C GLN A 130 14.54 12.52 -11.28
N VAL A 131 13.85 13.66 -11.35
CA VAL A 131 12.84 14.04 -10.35
C VAL A 131 11.68 13.04 -10.30
N MET A 132 11.26 12.49 -11.46
CA MET A 132 10.25 11.41 -11.51
C MET A 132 10.75 10.10 -10.88
N ALA A 133 12.04 9.79 -10.98
CA ALA A 133 12.64 8.64 -10.30
C ALA A 133 12.65 8.85 -8.77
N ASP A 134 12.97 10.06 -8.30
CA ASP A 134 12.92 10.41 -6.87
C ASP A 134 11.48 10.37 -6.32
N GLN A 135 10.49 10.79 -7.13
CA GLN A 135 9.07 10.68 -6.80
C GLN A 135 8.69 9.25 -6.41
N MET A 136 9.20 8.22 -7.12
CA MET A 136 8.91 6.82 -6.83
C MET A 136 9.41 6.37 -5.44
N SER A 137 10.49 6.98 -4.96
CA SER A 137 11.00 6.73 -3.61
C SER A 137 10.05 7.29 -2.54
N VAL A 138 9.57 8.52 -2.73
CA VAL A 138 8.58 9.15 -1.83
C VAL A 138 7.23 8.42 -1.90
N GLU A 139 6.80 8.00 -3.09
CA GLU A 139 5.60 7.18 -3.27
C GLU A 139 5.67 5.85 -2.48
N SER A 140 6.85 5.24 -2.43
CA SER A 140 7.10 4.05 -1.61
C SER A 140 7.01 4.34 -0.12
N GLN A 141 7.44 5.52 0.34
CA GLN A 141 7.30 5.95 1.74
C GLN A 141 5.83 6.19 2.10
N VAL A 142 5.07 6.90 1.25
CA VAL A 142 3.61 7.06 1.39
C VAL A 142 2.94 5.69 1.50
N ARG A 143 3.30 4.76 0.61
CA ARG A 143 2.73 3.41 0.61
C ARG A 143 3.02 2.66 1.92
N LYS A 144 4.26 2.72 2.42
CA LYS A 144 4.63 2.08 3.70
C LYS A 144 3.86 2.68 4.88
N ALA A 145 3.77 4.02 4.96
CA ALA A 145 3.01 4.70 6.01
C ALA A 145 1.52 4.34 5.94
N TRP A 146 0.95 4.31 4.75
CA TRP A 146 -0.43 3.91 4.52
C TRP A 146 -0.69 2.44 4.90
N LEU A 147 0.22 1.52 4.52
CA LEU A 147 0.14 0.11 4.92
C LEU A 147 0.15 -0.03 6.44
N LYS A 148 1.05 0.68 7.13
CA LYS A 148 1.11 0.66 8.60
C LYS A 148 -0.24 1.05 9.20
N ARG A 149 -0.87 2.12 8.73
CA ARG A 149 -2.19 2.54 9.20
C ARG A 149 -3.26 1.49 8.91
N GLU A 150 -3.41 1.07 7.66
CA GLU A 150 -4.51 0.18 7.25
C GLU A 150 -4.42 -1.21 7.89
N VAL A 151 -3.21 -1.78 7.96
CA VAL A 151 -2.99 -3.06 8.63
C VAL A 151 -3.30 -2.94 10.12
N THR A 152 -2.87 -1.85 10.77
CA THR A 152 -3.18 -1.60 12.18
C THR A 152 -4.69 -1.48 12.41
N LEU A 153 -5.42 -0.74 11.57
CA LEU A 153 -6.86 -0.60 11.69
C LEU A 153 -7.57 -1.95 11.55
N THR A 154 -7.19 -2.75 10.54
CA THR A 154 -7.78 -4.07 10.31
C THR A 154 -7.42 -5.06 11.42
N TRP A 155 -6.20 -4.98 11.95
CA TRP A 155 -5.76 -5.80 13.09
C TRP A 155 -6.55 -5.44 14.37
N LEU A 156 -6.82 -4.16 14.61
CA LEU A 156 -7.65 -3.69 15.73
C LEU A 156 -9.10 -4.21 15.62
N ASP A 157 -9.66 -4.33 14.42
CA ASP A 157 -10.97 -4.96 14.21
C ASP A 157 -10.96 -6.42 14.66
N TRP A 158 -9.90 -7.15 14.30
CA TRP A 158 -9.75 -8.55 14.69
C TRP A 158 -9.59 -8.69 16.21
N VAL A 159 -8.79 -7.84 16.85
CA VAL A 159 -8.62 -7.80 18.31
C VAL A 159 -9.94 -7.47 19.00
N TYR A 160 -10.68 -6.47 18.52
CA TYR A 160 -11.99 -6.11 19.04
C TYR A 160 -12.95 -7.31 19.04
N ALA A 161 -13.17 -7.92 17.88
CA ALA A 161 -14.10 -9.03 17.75
C ALA A 161 -13.68 -10.23 18.62
N THR A 162 -12.37 -10.51 18.73
CA THR A 162 -11.85 -11.60 19.59
C THR A 162 -12.09 -11.32 21.07
N ARG A 163 -11.85 -10.09 21.54
CA ARG A 163 -12.10 -9.70 22.94
C ARG A 163 -13.59 -9.67 23.26
N ARG A 164 -14.44 -9.20 22.32
CA ARG A 164 -15.89 -9.21 22.44
C ARG A 164 -16.43 -10.62 22.63
N ILE A 165 -15.94 -11.61 21.86
CA ILE A 165 -16.29 -13.03 22.06
C ILE A 165 -15.96 -13.48 23.49
N GLY A 166 -14.74 -13.18 24.00
CA GLY A 166 -14.36 -13.55 25.34
C GLY A 166 -15.20 -12.86 26.45
N LEU A 167 -15.73 -11.66 26.19
CA LEU A 167 -16.68 -10.97 27.07
C LEU A 167 -18.05 -11.69 27.08
N LEU A 168 -18.56 -12.03 25.90
CA LEU A 168 -19.82 -12.75 25.74
C LEU A 168 -19.78 -14.17 26.31
N ASP A 169 -18.64 -14.88 26.21
CA ASP A 169 -18.45 -16.20 26.82
C ASP A 169 -18.57 -16.16 28.35
N LYS A 170 -17.97 -15.14 28.99
CA LYS A 170 -18.08 -14.96 30.45
C LYS A 170 -19.54 -14.75 30.88
N GLU A 171 -20.25 -13.89 30.15
CA GLU A 171 -21.64 -13.60 30.42
C GLU A 171 -22.54 -14.82 30.20
N LYS A 172 -22.31 -15.55 29.12
CA LYS A 172 -23.03 -16.82 28.86
C LYS A 172 -22.88 -17.79 30.02
N SER A 173 -21.67 -17.90 30.58
CA SER A 173 -21.44 -18.73 31.78
C SER A 173 -22.25 -18.26 32.98
N LEU A 174 -22.31 -16.96 33.23
CA LEU A 174 -23.09 -16.39 34.36
C LEU A 174 -24.60 -16.60 34.18
N LEU A 175 -25.13 -16.31 32.99
CA LEU A 175 -26.55 -16.53 32.70
C LEU A 175 -26.93 -18.01 32.72
N THR A 176 -26.03 -18.92 32.35
CA THR A 176 -26.24 -20.36 32.48
C THR A 176 -26.36 -20.78 33.93
N GLN A 177 -25.48 -20.28 34.80
CA GLN A 177 -25.56 -20.53 36.26
C GLN A 177 -26.85 -19.97 36.85
N LEU A 178 -27.29 -18.78 36.39
CA LEU A 178 -28.54 -18.17 36.81
C LEU A 178 -29.75 -19.01 36.35
N LEU A 179 -29.70 -19.59 35.15
CA LEU A 179 -30.75 -20.50 34.64
C LEU A 179 -30.86 -21.76 35.53
N ASP A 180 -29.73 -22.41 35.83
CA ASP A 180 -29.69 -23.62 36.68
C ASP A 180 -30.22 -23.30 38.10
N PHE A 181 -29.89 -22.16 38.63
CA PHE A 181 -30.37 -21.72 39.92
C PHE A 181 -31.89 -21.47 39.91
N THR A 182 -32.41 -20.78 38.90
CA THR A 182 -33.85 -20.50 38.74
C THR A 182 -34.68 -21.77 38.55
N ASP A 183 -34.16 -22.69 37.71
CA ASP A 183 -34.83 -23.98 37.45
C ASP A 183 -34.87 -24.87 38.72
N SER A 184 -33.81 -24.84 39.54
CA SER A 184 -33.77 -25.52 40.83
C SER A 184 -34.74 -24.95 41.83
N ARG A 185 -34.90 -23.63 41.93
CA ARG A 185 -35.92 -22.96 42.81
C ARG A 185 -37.33 -23.30 42.36
N TYR A 186 -37.61 -23.26 41.05
CA TYR A 186 -38.93 -23.59 40.50
C TYR A 186 -39.29 -25.06 40.78
N SER A 187 -38.40 -25.98 40.56
CA SER A 187 -38.65 -27.45 40.75
C SER A 187 -38.84 -27.81 42.24
N GLN A 188 -38.25 -27.09 43.15
CA GLN A 188 -38.36 -27.27 44.60
C GLN A 188 -39.55 -26.53 45.23
N GLY A 189 -40.25 -25.71 44.45
CA GLY A 189 -41.37 -24.90 44.95
C GLY A 189 -40.93 -23.87 46.00
N VAL A 190 -39.67 -23.39 45.96
CA VAL A 190 -39.10 -22.45 46.91
C VAL A 190 -39.29 -21.02 46.44
N GLY A 191 -39.91 -20.17 47.24
CA GLY A 191 -40.13 -18.77 46.95
C GLY A 191 -41.18 -18.51 45.86
N ALA A 192 -41.14 -17.33 45.28
CA ALA A 192 -42.06 -16.89 44.22
C ALA A 192 -41.61 -17.26 42.80
N ALA A 193 -40.65 -18.19 42.64
CA ALA A 193 -40.12 -18.59 41.33
C ALA A 193 -41.21 -19.14 40.40
N ALA A 194 -41.41 -18.53 39.25
CA ALA A 194 -42.40 -18.84 38.28
C ALA A 194 -41.79 -19.35 36.96
N GLN A 195 -42.57 -20.08 36.14
CA GLN A 195 -42.16 -20.55 34.84
C GLN A 195 -41.67 -19.39 33.92
N GLN A 196 -42.26 -18.22 34.08
CA GLN A 196 -41.86 -17.02 33.35
C GLN A 196 -40.40 -16.60 33.62
N ASP A 197 -39.89 -16.83 34.83
CA ASP A 197 -38.52 -16.50 35.22
C ASP A 197 -37.50 -17.33 34.39
N ILE A 198 -37.75 -18.62 34.25
CA ILE A 198 -36.97 -19.53 33.42
C ILE A 198 -36.96 -19.06 31.96
N LEU A 199 -38.15 -18.65 31.44
CA LEU A 199 -38.29 -18.16 30.08
C LEU A 199 -37.53 -16.84 29.83
N GLN A 200 -37.50 -15.93 30.80
CA GLN A 200 -36.74 -14.68 30.71
C GLN A 200 -35.23 -14.95 30.61
N VAL A 201 -34.67 -15.81 31.47
CA VAL A 201 -33.24 -16.16 31.41
C VAL A 201 -32.91 -16.88 30.11
N ARG A 202 -33.75 -17.81 29.62
CA ARG A 202 -33.57 -18.47 28.33
C ARG A 202 -33.59 -17.48 27.18
N LEU A 203 -34.50 -16.50 27.19
CA LEU A 203 -34.55 -15.49 26.15
C LEU A 203 -33.30 -14.61 26.16
N ALA A 204 -32.77 -14.26 27.34
CA ALA A 204 -31.50 -13.54 27.48
C ALA A 204 -30.31 -14.36 26.90
N LEU A 205 -30.26 -15.67 27.18
CA LEU A 205 -29.23 -16.57 26.60
C LEU A 205 -29.32 -16.63 25.06
N LEU A 206 -30.53 -16.74 24.50
CA LEU A 206 -30.72 -16.73 23.05
C LEU A 206 -30.30 -15.40 22.42
N SER A 207 -30.60 -14.26 23.08
CA SER A 207 -30.14 -12.95 22.63
C SER A 207 -28.61 -12.81 22.71
N LEU A 208 -27.98 -13.44 23.69
CA LEU A 208 -26.54 -13.48 23.82
C LEU A 208 -25.88 -14.38 22.73
N ASP A 209 -26.51 -15.51 22.42
CA ASP A 209 -26.06 -16.39 21.32
C ASP A 209 -26.10 -15.69 19.97
N ASP A 210 -27.10 -14.86 19.69
CA ASP A 210 -27.17 -14.03 18.49
C ASP A 210 -25.98 -13.06 18.42
N LYS A 211 -25.70 -12.33 19.52
CA LYS A 211 -24.53 -11.44 19.62
C LYS A 211 -23.20 -12.20 19.46
N TYR A 212 -23.13 -13.43 19.94
CA TYR A 212 -21.96 -14.29 19.78
C TYR A 212 -21.71 -14.67 18.32
N VAL A 213 -22.77 -15.04 17.59
CA VAL A 213 -22.68 -15.35 16.15
C VAL A 213 -22.23 -14.11 15.37
N GLU A 214 -22.78 -12.93 15.67
CA GLU A 214 -22.36 -11.67 15.07
C GLU A 214 -20.87 -11.36 15.34
N ALA A 215 -20.42 -11.49 16.59
CA ALA A 215 -19.01 -11.26 16.95
C ALA A 215 -18.07 -12.27 16.28
N TYR A 216 -18.49 -13.53 16.13
CA TYR A 216 -17.72 -14.56 15.43
C TYR A 216 -17.63 -14.27 13.93
N GLN A 217 -18.71 -13.78 13.32
CA GLN A 217 -18.70 -13.31 11.94
C GLN A 217 -17.70 -12.15 11.77
N GLN A 218 -17.79 -11.12 12.62
CA GLN A 218 -16.87 -9.97 12.59
C GLN A 218 -15.41 -10.39 12.74
N LYS A 219 -15.12 -11.36 13.63
CA LYS A 219 -13.78 -11.94 13.78
C LYS A 219 -13.26 -12.56 12.49
N ASN A 220 -14.11 -13.36 11.80
CA ASN A 220 -13.71 -14.03 10.56
C ASN A 220 -13.54 -13.03 9.41
N GLU A 221 -14.41 -12.03 9.32
CA GLU A 221 -14.30 -10.95 8.34
C GLU A 221 -13.00 -10.16 8.52
N ALA A 222 -12.67 -9.74 9.74
CA ALA A 222 -11.45 -9.02 10.04
C ALA A 222 -10.19 -9.87 9.75
N ARG A 223 -10.19 -11.16 10.12
CA ARG A 223 -9.12 -12.10 9.79
C ARG A 223 -8.94 -12.25 8.28
N SER A 224 -10.04 -12.39 7.54
CA SER A 224 -10.02 -12.49 6.08
C SER A 224 -9.53 -11.19 5.44
N ALA A 225 -9.92 -10.04 5.99
CA ALA A 225 -9.46 -8.74 5.54
C ALA A 225 -7.94 -8.55 5.75
N LEU A 226 -7.36 -9.09 6.83
CA LEU A 226 -5.91 -9.10 7.03
C LEU A 226 -5.18 -9.93 5.96
N SER A 227 -5.77 -11.03 5.49
CA SER A 227 -5.14 -11.94 4.53
C SER A 227 -4.77 -11.25 3.21
N LYS A 228 -5.49 -10.20 2.80
CA LYS A 228 -5.17 -9.44 1.58
C LYS A 228 -3.79 -8.82 1.60
N TRP A 229 -3.24 -8.56 2.79
CA TRP A 229 -1.94 -7.92 2.96
C TRP A 229 -0.76 -8.90 2.95
N PHE A 230 -1.01 -10.19 3.17
CA PHE A 230 0.03 -11.20 3.36
C PHE A 230 0.27 -12.07 2.12
N GLY A 231 -0.52 -11.89 1.06
CA GLY A 231 -0.41 -12.69 -0.17
C GLY A 231 -0.86 -14.15 -0.04
N ALA A 232 -1.34 -14.56 1.16
CA ALA A 232 -1.87 -15.88 1.44
C ALA A 232 -2.95 -15.79 2.52
N PRO A 233 -3.96 -16.70 2.50
CA PRO A 233 -4.95 -16.79 3.57
C PRO A 233 -4.29 -17.08 4.93
N LEU A 234 -4.74 -16.41 5.98
CA LEU A 234 -4.36 -16.76 7.36
C LEU A 234 -5.04 -18.08 7.76
N ASP A 235 -4.23 -19.01 8.27
CA ASP A 235 -4.72 -20.28 8.80
C ASP A 235 -5.67 -20.04 9.99
N GLU A 236 -6.64 -20.94 10.19
CA GLU A 236 -7.56 -20.89 11.34
C GLU A 236 -6.85 -21.07 12.69
N SER A 237 -5.69 -21.72 12.69
CA SER A 237 -4.85 -21.89 13.86
C SER A 237 -4.18 -20.60 14.34
N VAL A 238 -4.15 -19.55 13.49
CA VAL A 238 -3.59 -18.23 13.88
C VAL A 238 -4.61 -17.49 14.72
N SER A 239 -4.25 -17.14 15.95
CA SER A 239 -5.09 -16.39 16.87
C SER A 239 -4.55 -14.98 17.11
N ALA A 240 -5.47 -14.03 17.39
CA ALA A 240 -5.08 -12.73 17.93
C ALA A 240 -4.47 -12.91 19.33
N PRO A 241 -3.49 -12.10 19.74
CA PRO A 241 -2.90 -12.22 21.07
C PRO A 241 -3.95 -11.89 22.14
N LEU A 242 -4.37 -12.94 22.87
CA LEU A 242 -5.20 -12.83 24.06
C LEU A 242 -4.27 -12.67 25.29
N THR A 243 -3.51 -11.60 25.36
CA THR A 243 -2.76 -11.33 26.60
C THR A 243 -3.73 -10.95 27.70
N GLN A 244 -3.92 -11.86 28.64
CA GLN A 244 -4.77 -11.65 29.85
C GLN A 244 -4.25 -10.53 30.75
N SER A 245 -3.06 -10.01 30.47
CA SER A 245 -2.34 -9.06 31.32
C SER A 245 -2.62 -7.59 31.00
N THR A 246 -3.45 -7.27 30.04
CA THR A 246 -3.59 -5.87 29.64
C THR A 246 -5.04 -5.42 29.55
N ARG A 247 -5.59 -5.04 30.71
CA ARG A 247 -6.59 -3.98 30.76
C ARG A 247 -6.04 -2.68 30.13
N ASP A 248 -4.72 -2.56 29.95
CA ASP A 248 -4.05 -1.28 29.69
C ASP A 248 -3.27 -1.15 28.38
N ALA A 249 -3.16 -2.19 27.58
CA ALA A 249 -2.40 -2.05 26.34
C ALA A 249 -3.01 -2.89 25.20
N ILE A 250 -3.95 -2.36 24.52
CA ILE A 250 -3.89 -2.43 23.07
C ILE A 250 -2.51 -1.83 22.80
N GLU A 251 -1.59 -2.60 22.23
CA GLU A 251 -0.18 -2.24 22.07
C GLU A 251 -0.04 -0.90 21.34
N VAL A 252 -0.43 0.19 22.01
CA VAL A 252 -0.25 1.55 21.53
C VAL A 252 1.24 1.80 21.33
N ASP A 253 2.07 1.20 22.21
CA ASP A 253 3.51 1.21 22.03
C ASP A 253 3.95 0.46 20.76
N ALA A 254 3.26 -0.59 20.33
CA ALA A 254 3.54 -1.25 19.06
C ALA A 254 3.15 -0.39 17.84
N ILE A 255 2.11 0.45 17.97
CA ILE A 255 1.73 1.43 16.94
C ILE A 255 2.83 2.50 16.79
N LEU A 256 3.50 2.86 17.91
CA LEU A 256 4.52 3.89 17.98
C LEU A 256 5.96 3.34 17.94
N ASN A 257 6.15 2.03 18.00
CA ASN A 257 7.44 1.36 18.23
C ASN A 257 8.51 1.66 17.18
N ASP A 258 8.10 2.05 15.98
CA ASP A 258 9.00 2.42 14.87
C ASP A 258 9.65 3.82 15.05
N SER A 259 9.21 4.61 16.05
CA SER A 259 9.63 6.00 16.23
C SER A 259 10.50 6.22 17.48
N ASN A 260 10.76 5.18 18.30
CA ASN A 260 11.38 5.32 19.61
C ASN A 260 10.70 6.36 20.53
N LEU A 261 9.45 6.74 20.22
CA LEU A 261 8.66 7.70 20.96
C LEU A 261 7.74 6.95 21.93
N SER A 262 7.75 7.34 23.20
CA SER A 262 6.71 6.92 24.13
C SER A 262 5.37 7.57 23.78
N LEU A 263 4.26 6.96 24.17
CA LEU A 263 2.93 7.55 23.96
C LEU A 263 2.84 8.97 24.53
N SER A 264 3.41 9.22 25.71
CA SER A 264 3.40 10.56 26.29
C SER A 264 4.18 11.59 25.47
N SER A 265 5.36 11.21 24.96
CA SER A 265 6.15 12.06 24.07
C SER A 265 5.43 12.35 22.76
N PHE A 266 4.77 11.34 22.19
CA PHE A 266 3.98 11.51 20.96
C PHE A 266 2.79 12.46 21.17
N LEU A 267 2.04 12.31 22.25
CA LEU A 267 0.94 13.21 22.59
C LEU A 267 1.43 14.65 22.80
N THR A 268 2.58 14.84 23.45
CA THR A 268 3.17 16.17 23.63
C THR A 268 3.56 16.81 22.29
N VAL A 269 4.08 16.02 21.35
CA VAL A 269 4.38 16.51 19.98
C VAL A 269 3.08 16.93 19.29
N ILE A 270 2.02 16.14 19.37
CA ILE A 270 0.72 16.46 18.74
C ILE A 270 0.12 17.75 19.34
N GLU A 271 0.17 17.90 20.67
CA GLU A 271 -0.43 19.06 21.35
C GLU A 271 0.31 20.38 21.08
N ASN A 272 1.65 20.32 21.03
CA ASN A 272 2.48 21.54 20.93
C ASN A 272 2.82 21.94 19.49
N SER A 273 2.46 21.14 18.50
CA SER A 273 2.80 21.41 17.10
C SER A 273 1.69 22.14 16.36
N GLU A 274 2.07 23.11 15.53
CA GLU A 274 1.16 23.69 14.54
C GLU A 274 1.03 22.67 13.37
N PRO A 275 -0.17 22.11 13.10
CA PRO A 275 -0.34 21.07 12.10
C PRO A 275 0.15 21.50 10.71
N PHE A 276 -0.12 22.73 10.30
CA PHE A 276 0.26 23.23 8.98
C PHE A 276 1.78 23.21 8.76
N SER A 277 2.57 23.63 9.75
CA SER A 277 4.03 23.69 9.63
C SER A 277 4.70 22.32 9.54
N ILE A 278 4.11 21.31 10.19
CA ILE A 278 4.63 19.94 10.17
C ILE A 278 4.14 19.20 8.92
N LEU A 279 2.84 19.29 8.62
CA LEU A 279 2.22 18.47 7.58
C LEU A 279 2.58 18.90 6.15
N GLN A 280 3.15 20.08 5.94
CA GLN A 280 3.78 20.41 4.66
C GLN A 280 4.94 19.45 4.29
N HIS A 281 5.56 18.80 5.27
CA HIS A 281 6.61 17.79 5.07
C HIS A 281 6.06 16.35 5.07
N HIS A 282 4.74 16.18 5.15
CA HIS A 282 4.14 14.86 5.04
C HIS A 282 4.38 14.26 3.65
N PRO A 283 4.72 12.96 3.53
CA PRO A 283 5.04 12.36 2.23
C PRO A 283 3.98 12.54 1.15
N GLU A 284 2.68 12.58 1.49
CA GLU A 284 1.63 12.92 0.51
C GLU A 284 1.73 14.35 -0.02
N ALA A 285 2.06 15.31 0.85
CA ALA A 285 2.28 16.69 0.43
C ALA A 285 3.58 16.80 -0.39
N MET A 286 4.64 16.12 0.03
CA MET A 286 5.91 16.07 -0.71
C MET A 286 5.74 15.51 -2.12
N LEU A 287 4.85 14.54 -2.36
CA LEU A 287 4.55 14.07 -3.73
C LEU A 287 4.05 15.19 -4.62
N LEU A 288 3.17 16.05 -4.13
CA LEU A 288 2.65 17.19 -4.89
C LEU A 288 3.69 18.29 -5.07
N GLN A 289 4.58 18.48 -4.08
CA GLN A 289 5.72 19.36 -4.21
C GLN A 289 6.69 18.87 -5.29
N ILE A 290 6.98 17.57 -5.34
CA ILE A 290 7.79 16.95 -6.40
C ILE A 290 7.10 17.09 -7.75
N GLN A 291 5.77 16.93 -7.81
CA GLN A 291 5.01 17.17 -9.04
C GLN A 291 5.20 18.60 -9.53
N THR A 292 5.20 19.59 -8.64
CA THR A 292 5.51 20.99 -9.00
C THR A 292 6.92 21.14 -9.59
N GLN A 293 7.91 20.41 -9.05
CA GLN A 293 9.28 20.41 -9.60
C GLN A 293 9.32 19.78 -11.00
N ILE A 294 8.55 18.72 -11.26
CA ILE A 294 8.42 18.12 -12.59
C ILE A 294 7.82 19.13 -13.58
N GLU A 295 6.76 19.85 -13.17
CA GLU A 295 6.14 20.87 -14.02
C GLU A 295 7.08 22.08 -14.24
N ALA A 296 7.93 22.41 -13.27
CA ALA A 296 8.97 23.44 -13.45
C ALA A 296 9.97 23.02 -14.55
N GLN A 297 10.34 21.72 -14.64
CA GLN A 297 11.16 21.25 -15.76
C GLN A 297 10.41 21.30 -17.10
N ASN A 298 9.09 21.03 -17.12
CA ASN A 298 8.28 21.19 -18.32
C ASN A 298 8.23 22.66 -18.80
N VAL A 299 8.18 23.63 -17.87
CA VAL A 299 8.31 25.07 -18.23
C VAL A 299 9.67 25.36 -18.87
N ASN A 300 10.76 24.80 -18.30
CA ASN A 300 12.09 24.96 -18.86
C ASN A 300 12.20 24.34 -20.26
N ILE A 301 11.68 23.14 -20.46
CA ILE A 301 11.62 22.47 -21.78
C ILE A 301 10.84 23.35 -22.78
N ALA A 302 9.67 23.87 -22.38
CA ALA A 302 8.88 24.74 -23.25
C ALA A 302 9.63 26.01 -23.66
N ARG A 303 10.45 26.57 -22.76
CA ARG A 303 11.34 27.71 -23.07
C ARG A 303 12.47 27.32 -24.02
N GLU A 304 13.10 26.17 -23.84
CA GLU A 304 14.14 25.69 -24.75
C GLU A 304 13.59 25.43 -26.15
N GLN A 305 12.36 24.96 -26.28
CA GLN A 305 11.66 24.74 -27.57
C GLN A 305 11.43 26.01 -28.37
N THR A 306 11.61 27.21 -27.77
CA THR A 306 11.59 28.48 -28.50
C THR A 306 12.91 28.81 -29.18
N LYS A 307 14.00 28.11 -28.86
CA LYS A 307 15.32 28.32 -29.45
C LYS A 307 15.40 27.67 -30.83
N SER A 308 16.29 28.18 -31.69
CA SER A 308 16.56 27.61 -32.99
C SER A 308 17.16 26.18 -32.87
N GLN A 309 16.72 25.29 -33.73
CA GLN A 309 17.28 23.95 -33.86
C GLN A 309 18.22 23.90 -35.06
N TRP A 310 19.39 23.33 -34.86
CA TRP A 310 20.42 23.21 -35.86
C TRP A 310 20.55 21.78 -36.34
N ALA A 311 20.75 21.60 -37.66
CA ALA A 311 21.14 20.33 -38.24
C ALA A 311 22.25 20.55 -39.26
N PHE A 312 23.23 19.65 -39.25
CA PHE A 312 24.32 19.62 -40.19
C PHE A 312 24.15 18.45 -41.15
N GLU A 313 24.40 18.69 -42.43
CA GLU A 313 24.32 17.69 -43.51
C GLU A 313 25.61 17.67 -44.28
N ALA A 314 26.11 16.48 -44.52
CA ALA A 314 27.20 16.21 -45.48
C ALA A 314 26.72 15.19 -46.48
N SER A 315 27.01 15.37 -47.77
CA SER A 315 26.61 14.43 -48.80
C SER A 315 27.63 14.31 -49.93
N TYR A 316 27.66 13.10 -50.51
CA TYR A 316 28.46 12.76 -51.66
C TYR A 316 27.54 12.34 -52.79
N GLY A 317 27.73 12.97 -53.98
CA GLY A 317 26.98 12.68 -55.20
C GLY A 317 27.88 12.10 -56.27
N TYR A 318 27.69 10.82 -56.54
CA TYR A 318 28.38 10.13 -57.65
C TYR A 318 27.71 10.50 -58.96
N ARG A 319 28.51 10.87 -59.99
CA ARG A 319 28.03 11.18 -61.33
C ARG A 319 28.66 10.27 -62.36
N GLN A 320 27.83 9.79 -63.27
CA GLN A 320 28.31 8.99 -64.40
C GLN A 320 28.91 9.91 -65.49
N ASP A 321 29.98 9.46 -66.16
CA ASP A 321 30.58 10.17 -67.27
C ASP A 321 29.57 10.41 -68.36
N ALA A 322 29.77 11.47 -69.19
CA ALA A 322 28.86 11.82 -70.29
C ALA A 322 28.86 10.79 -71.40
N GLN A 323 27.78 10.73 -72.22
CA GLN A 323 27.66 9.83 -73.35
C GLN A 323 28.77 9.99 -74.39
N ASN A 324 29.40 11.16 -74.47
CA ASN A 324 30.56 11.44 -75.33
C ASN A 324 31.90 11.07 -74.72
N GLY A 325 31.94 10.38 -73.59
CA GLY A 325 33.15 9.96 -72.88
C GLY A 325 33.82 11.05 -72.02
N ALA A 326 33.27 12.25 -71.92
CA ALA A 326 33.79 13.30 -71.06
C ALA A 326 33.56 12.96 -69.57
N SER A 327 34.65 12.94 -68.80
CA SER A 327 34.61 12.64 -67.35
C SER A 327 33.88 13.78 -66.59
N ARG A 328 33.07 13.37 -65.60
CA ARG A 328 32.35 14.28 -64.68
C ARG A 328 32.84 14.06 -63.27
N ALA A 329 33.33 15.10 -62.64
CA ALA A 329 33.75 15.05 -61.22
C ALA A 329 32.53 14.86 -60.33
N ASP A 330 32.66 14.04 -59.27
CA ASP A 330 31.66 13.85 -58.23
C ASP A 330 31.47 15.12 -57.37
N PHE A 331 30.35 15.22 -56.67
CA PHE A 331 30.08 16.34 -55.78
C PHE A 331 30.17 15.98 -54.33
N VAL A 332 30.79 16.85 -53.53
CA VAL A 332 30.67 16.88 -52.08
C VAL A 332 29.88 18.13 -51.73
N SER A 333 28.83 17.98 -50.92
CA SER A 333 27.99 19.10 -50.45
C SER A 333 27.95 19.11 -48.93
N LEU A 334 28.11 20.29 -48.35
CA LEU A 334 27.94 20.54 -46.93
C LEU A 334 26.78 21.49 -46.77
N GLY A 335 25.86 21.19 -45.88
CA GLY A 335 24.67 21.98 -45.59
C GLY A 335 24.47 22.22 -44.10
N VAL A 336 23.88 23.37 -43.81
CA VAL A 336 23.39 23.71 -42.46
C VAL A 336 21.92 24.06 -42.58
N GLN A 337 21.11 23.41 -41.79
CA GLN A 337 19.67 23.69 -41.67
C GLN A 337 19.39 24.30 -40.29
N VAL A 338 18.68 25.40 -40.24
CA VAL A 338 18.27 26.08 -39.02
C VAL A 338 16.76 26.28 -39.02
N ASP A 339 16.13 25.86 -37.95
CA ASP A 339 14.73 26.17 -37.70
C ASP A 339 14.63 27.59 -37.12
N LEU A 340 13.78 28.44 -37.75
CA LEU A 340 13.63 29.85 -37.39
C LEU A 340 12.29 30.04 -36.64
N PRO A 341 12.33 30.04 -35.29
CA PRO A 341 11.11 30.02 -34.47
C PRO A 341 10.35 31.36 -34.41
N PHE A 342 10.87 32.47 -34.98
CA PHE A 342 10.32 33.83 -34.79
C PHE A 342 8.99 34.06 -35.50
N PHE A 343 8.60 33.23 -36.46
CA PHE A 343 7.32 33.37 -37.17
C PHE A 343 6.10 32.91 -36.37
N ASN A 344 6.31 32.12 -35.30
CA ASN A 344 5.26 31.52 -34.46
C ASN A 344 5.35 31.94 -32.99
N LYS A 345 5.76 33.17 -32.72
CA LYS A 345 5.98 33.66 -31.33
C LYS A 345 4.73 33.48 -30.45
N SER A 346 3.52 33.81 -30.96
CA SER A 346 2.28 33.64 -30.20
C SER A 346 2.01 32.18 -29.79
N ARG A 347 2.37 31.20 -30.62
CA ARG A 347 2.26 29.77 -30.30
C ARG A 347 3.24 29.38 -29.18
N GLN A 348 4.46 29.89 -29.25
CA GLN A 348 5.49 29.64 -28.26
C GLN A 348 5.13 30.24 -26.90
N ASP A 349 4.71 31.51 -26.88
CA ASP A 349 4.26 32.21 -25.67
C ASP A 349 3.06 31.46 -25.04
N ALA A 350 2.10 30.97 -25.85
CA ALA A 350 0.99 30.17 -25.38
C ALA A 350 1.43 28.83 -24.81
N SER A 351 2.43 28.17 -25.39
CA SER A 351 2.97 26.90 -24.88
C SER A 351 3.66 27.08 -23.51
N ILE A 352 4.46 28.15 -23.38
CA ILE A 352 5.12 28.50 -22.09
C ILE A 352 4.05 28.87 -21.04
N ALA A 353 3.05 29.69 -21.42
CA ALA A 353 1.96 30.07 -20.53
C ALA A 353 1.15 28.84 -20.05
N ALA A 354 0.89 27.88 -20.94
CA ALA A 354 0.22 26.64 -20.59
C ALA A 354 1.03 25.80 -19.58
N ALA A 355 2.35 25.66 -19.80
CA ALA A 355 3.24 24.94 -18.88
C ALA A 355 3.33 25.66 -17.53
N ALA A 356 3.45 26.99 -17.52
CA ALA A 356 3.49 27.80 -16.29
C ALA A 356 2.17 27.69 -15.51
N SER A 357 1.01 27.73 -16.20
CA SER A 357 -0.30 27.57 -15.57
C SER A 357 -0.44 26.18 -14.93
N LYS A 358 0.09 25.14 -15.56
CA LYS A 358 0.10 23.78 -15.03
C LYS A 358 0.95 23.66 -13.77
N MET A 359 2.13 24.32 -13.74
CA MET A 359 2.97 24.41 -12.56
C MET A 359 2.23 25.12 -11.40
N SER A 360 1.59 26.27 -11.67
CA SER A 360 0.81 26.98 -10.64
C SER A 360 -0.41 26.21 -10.15
N ALA A 361 -1.05 25.42 -10.99
CA ALA A 361 -2.11 24.49 -10.57
C ALA A 361 -1.57 23.43 -9.61
N SER A 362 -0.40 22.84 -9.91
CA SER A 362 0.26 21.87 -9.02
C SER A 362 0.66 22.48 -7.66
N GLU A 363 1.09 23.75 -7.62
CA GLU A 363 1.32 24.47 -6.35
C GLU A 363 0.04 24.64 -5.54
N THR A 364 -1.08 24.86 -6.22
CA THR A 364 -2.40 24.96 -5.58
C THR A 364 -2.81 23.63 -4.98
N ASP A 365 -2.62 22.53 -5.73
CA ASP A 365 -2.90 21.16 -5.27
C ASP A 365 -2.08 20.81 -4.02
N PHE A 366 -0.80 21.19 -3.98
CA PHE A 366 0.04 21.06 -2.78
C PHE A 366 -0.58 21.77 -1.57
N ARG A 367 -0.97 23.06 -1.72
CA ARG A 367 -1.58 23.81 -0.62
C ARG A 367 -2.90 23.22 -0.16
N LEU A 368 -3.74 22.75 -1.09
CA LEU A 368 -5.00 22.09 -0.77
C LEU A 368 -4.76 20.80 0.03
N LYS A 369 -3.75 20.00 -0.36
CA LYS A 369 -3.40 18.78 0.37
C LYS A 369 -2.93 19.07 1.79
N VAL A 370 -2.07 20.07 1.98
CA VAL A 370 -1.62 20.46 3.33
C VAL A 370 -2.79 20.91 4.20
N ASN A 371 -3.73 21.70 3.66
CA ASN A 371 -4.93 22.11 4.37
C ASN A 371 -5.82 20.91 4.75
N GLU A 372 -5.99 19.94 3.83
CA GLU A 372 -6.73 18.70 4.08
C GLU A 372 -6.10 17.89 5.23
N LEU A 373 -4.79 17.68 5.17
CA LEU A 373 -4.07 16.94 6.22
C LEU A 373 -4.16 17.66 7.57
N ALA A 374 -4.04 18.99 7.60
CA ALA A 374 -4.15 19.79 8.82
C ALA A 374 -5.56 19.72 9.41
N ALA A 375 -6.59 19.84 8.58
CA ALA A 375 -7.97 19.71 9.04
C ALA A 375 -8.26 18.30 9.60
N ASN A 376 -7.77 17.25 8.93
CA ASN A 376 -7.89 15.88 9.41
C ASN A 376 -7.17 15.67 10.75
N ALA A 377 -6.01 16.27 10.94
CA ALA A 377 -5.29 16.22 12.21
C ALA A 377 -6.09 16.83 13.37
N GLU A 378 -6.71 17.99 13.15
CA GLU A 378 -7.53 18.65 14.17
C GLU A 378 -8.81 17.83 14.51
N VAL A 379 -9.46 17.24 13.51
CA VAL A 379 -10.59 16.32 13.74
C VAL A 379 -10.17 15.12 14.60
N LEU A 380 -9.02 14.51 14.29
CA LEU A 380 -8.52 13.36 15.04
C LEU A 380 -8.08 13.73 16.47
N LYS A 381 -7.47 14.90 16.68
CA LYS A 381 -7.15 15.44 18.03
C LYS A 381 -8.41 15.61 18.87
N SER A 382 -9.42 16.27 18.33
CA SER A 382 -10.71 16.47 19.00
C SER A 382 -11.38 15.13 19.36
N ARG A 383 -11.35 14.17 18.41
CA ARG A 383 -11.87 12.81 18.64
C ARG A 383 -11.12 12.08 19.76
N LEU A 384 -9.78 12.18 19.79
CA LEU A 384 -8.95 11.55 20.82
C LEU A 384 -9.25 12.10 22.21
N SER A 385 -9.42 13.42 22.35
CA SER A 385 -9.81 14.08 23.60
C SER A 385 -11.16 13.57 24.08
N ALA A 386 -12.19 13.62 23.23
CA ALA A 386 -13.54 13.15 23.57
C ALA A 386 -13.57 11.66 23.96
N LEU A 387 -12.82 10.81 23.26
CA LEU A 387 -12.70 9.38 23.60
C LEU A 387 -11.98 9.17 24.92
N SER A 388 -10.99 10.00 25.26
CA SER A 388 -10.28 9.94 26.53
C SER A 388 -11.17 10.34 27.72
N GLU A 389 -11.99 11.38 27.56
CA GLU A 389 -12.98 11.80 28.56
C GLU A 389 -14.07 10.72 28.76
N ARG A 390 -14.55 10.13 27.65
CA ARG A 390 -15.51 9.01 27.72
C ARG A 390 -14.91 7.80 28.44
N LYS A 391 -13.68 7.44 28.12
CA LYS A 391 -12.98 6.33 28.79
C LYS A 391 -12.92 6.57 30.29
N ALA A 392 -12.50 7.76 30.71
CA ALA A 392 -12.44 8.12 32.13
C ALA A 392 -13.80 7.97 32.82
N LEU A 393 -14.91 8.43 32.21
CA LEU A 393 -16.25 8.26 32.73
C LEU A 393 -16.66 6.79 32.91
N TYR A 394 -16.32 5.94 31.92
CA TYR A 394 -16.62 4.51 31.98
C TYR A 394 -15.82 3.80 33.07
N GLU A 395 -14.54 4.10 33.21
CA GLU A 395 -13.65 3.46 34.19
C GLU A 395 -13.91 3.92 35.63
N THR A 396 -14.17 5.21 35.83
CA THR A 396 -14.35 5.78 37.20
C THR A 396 -15.75 5.62 37.75
N ALA A 397 -16.79 5.56 36.93
CA ALA A 397 -18.17 5.54 37.37
C ALA A 397 -18.95 4.34 36.79
N LEU A 398 -19.20 4.29 35.49
CA LEU A 398 -20.20 3.40 34.89
C LEU A 398 -19.95 1.91 35.17
N ILE A 399 -18.70 1.43 35.12
CA ILE A 399 -18.38 0.04 35.42
C ILE A 399 -18.65 -0.29 36.89
N GLY A 400 -18.31 0.61 37.80
CA GLY A 400 -18.56 0.45 39.24
C GLY A 400 -20.03 0.39 39.54
N GLU A 401 -20.80 1.37 39.09
CA GLU A 401 -22.24 1.47 39.32
C GLU A 401 -23.02 0.29 38.70
N THR A 402 -22.73 -0.11 37.48
CA THR A 402 -23.41 -1.26 36.84
C THR A 402 -23.11 -2.57 37.54
N ARG A 403 -21.89 -2.75 38.05
CA ARG A 403 -21.57 -3.93 38.84
C ARG A 403 -22.31 -3.94 40.17
N GLN A 404 -22.36 -2.83 40.91
CA GLN A 404 -23.09 -2.72 42.14
C GLN A 404 -24.59 -2.96 41.93
N LEU A 405 -25.17 -2.43 40.85
CA LEU A 405 -26.54 -2.71 40.47
C LEU A 405 -26.79 -4.21 40.26
N SER A 406 -25.96 -4.88 39.47
CA SER A 406 -26.09 -6.31 39.22
C SER A 406 -25.99 -7.15 40.51
N GLU A 407 -25.07 -6.81 41.43
CA GLU A 407 -24.91 -7.46 42.73
C GLU A 407 -26.13 -7.20 43.64
N ALA A 408 -26.71 -5.99 43.62
CA ALA A 408 -27.88 -5.63 44.42
C ALA A 408 -29.15 -6.36 43.93
N GLU A 409 -29.39 -6.40 42.63
CA GLU A 409 -30.55 -7.11 42.03
C GLU A 409 -30.45 -8.63 42.27
N LEU A 410 -29.26 -9.21 42.15
CA LEU A 410 -29.04 -10.62 42.46
C LEU A 410 -29.33 -10.91 43.93
N THR A 411 -28.92 -10.03 44.83
CA THR A 411 -29.17 -10.14 46.28
C THR A 411 -30.67 -10.04 46.55
N ALA A 412 -31.37 -9.07 45.98
CA ALA A 412 -32.81 -8.89 46.11
C ALA A 412 -33.59 -10.16 45.65
N TYR A 413 -33.19 -10.71 44.49
CA TYR A 413 -33.79 -11.94 43.96
C TYR A 413 -33.56 -13.16 44.87
N THR A 414 -32.34 -13.31 45.42
CA THR A 414 -32.04 -14.45 46.31
C THR A 414 -32.72 -14.36 47.67
N THR A 415 -33.11 -13.16 48.09
CA THR A 415 -33.86 -12.91 49.35
C THR A 415 -35.39 -12.79 49.14
N ASP A 416 -35.91 -13.18 47.99
CA ASP A 416 -37.36 -13.11 47.61
C ASP A 416 -37.95 -11.70 47.61
N THR A 417 -37.12 -10.67 47.43
CA THR A 417 -37.57 -9.25 47.40
C THR A 417 -37.47 -8.61 46.04
N GLY A 418 -36.87 -9.29 45.03
CA GLY A 418 -36.63 -8.79 43.69
C GLY A 418 -37.14 -9.75 42.60
N ASP A 419 -37.18 -9.25 41.34
CA ASP A 419 -37.58 -9.99 40.14
C ASP A 419 -36.34 -10.50 39.35
N ILE A 420 -36.46 -11.69 38.74
CA ILE A 420 -35.39 -12.25 37.91
C ILE A 420 -35.10 -11.38 36.68
N GLY A 421 -36.15 -10.70 36.16
CA GLY A 421 -35.99 -9.81 35.01
C GLY A 421 -35.07 -8.62 35.32
N ASP A 422 -35.11 -8.10 36.56
CA ASP A 422 -34.21 -7.03 36.97
C ASP A 422 -32.76 -7.53 37.07
N VAL A 423 -32.53 -8.75 37.57
CA VAL A 423 -31.23 -9.39 37.58
C VAL A 423 -30.68 -9.54 36.17
N VAL A 424 -31.47 -10.10 35.24
CA VAL A 424 -31.09 -10.30 33.83
C VAL A 424 -30.76 -8.96 33.17
N ASN A 425 -31.63 -7.94 33.37
CA ASN A 425 -31.42 -6.61 32.79
C ASN A 425 -30.18 -5.93 33.34
N ALA A 426 -29.90 -6.04 34.64
CA ALA A 426 -28.70 -5.48 35.27
C ALA A 426 -27.41 -6.16 34.71
N ASN A 427 -27.39 -7.49 34.56
CA ASN A 427 -26.29 -8.22 33.97
C ASN A 427 -26.07 -7.82 32.49
N LEU A 428 -27.12 -7.80 31.66
CA LEU A 428 -27.03 -7.38 30.28
C LEU A 428 -26.52 -5.94 30.16
N LYS A 429 -26.93 -5.04 31.08
CA LYS A 429 -26.45 -3.65 31.16
C LYS A 429 -24.96 -3.59 31.49
N GLN A 430 -24.49 -4.41 32.43
CA GLN A 430 -23.09 -4.50 32.80
C GLN A 430 -22.22 -4.95 31.59
N VAL A 431 -22.65 -5.97 30.86
CA VAL A 431 -21.97 -6.43 29.63
C VAL A 431 -21.95 -5.34 28.56
N GLN A 432 -23.08 -4.64 28.37
CA GLN A 432 -23.15 -3.54 27.43
C GLN A 432 -22.13 -2.44 27.75
N VAL A 433 -21.98 -2.06 29.01
CA VAL A 433 -21.02 -1.04 29.47
C VAL A 433 -19.59 -1.52 29.26
N GLN A 434 -19.30 -2.81 29.48
CA GLN A 434 -17.97 -3.39 29.22
C GLN A 434 -17.64 -3.45 27.70
N ASP A 435 -18.63 -3.80 26.85
CA ASP A 435 -18.46 -3.79 25.38
C ASP A 435 -18.25 -2.35 24.87
N ASP A 436 -19.00 -1.37 25.42
CA ASP A 436 -18.85 0.03 25.07
C ASP A 436 -17.46 0.58 25.48
N LEU A 437 -16.92 0.20 26.65
CA LEU A 437 -15.55 0.55 27.03
C LEU A 437 -14.53 -0.08 26.09
N LEU A 438 -14.70 -1.35 25.73
CA LEU A 438 -13.85 -2.01 24.74
C LEU A 438 -13.87 -1.27 23.39
N LYS A 439 -15.05 -0.84 22.92
CA LYS A 439 -15.19 -0.02 21.71
C LYS A 439 -14.44 1.31 21.84
N ILE A 440 -14.55 1.99 22.97
CA ILE A 440 -13.83 3.24 23.23
C ILE A 440 -12.31 3.03 23.16
N ASP A 441 -11.79 1.95 23.76
CA ASP A 441 -10.37 1.64 23.74
C ASP A 441 -9.87 1.37 22.32
N ILE A 442 -10.62 0.59 21.54
CA ILE A 442 -10.29 0.32 20.13
C ILE A 442 -10.33 1.59 19.29
N GLU A 443 -11.37 2.44 19.46
CA GLU A 443 -11.50 3.70 18.72
C GLU A 443 -10.39 4.70 19.08
N ARG A 444 -9.92 4.71 20.34
CA ARG A 444 -8.73 5.48 20.74
C ARG A 444 -7.47 4.97 20.02
N ALA A 445 -7.25 3.66 20.01
CA ALA A 445 -6.11 3.06 19.30
C ALA A 445 -6.15 3.35 17.79
N ARG A 446 -7.32 3.29 17.15
CA ARG A 446 -7.51 3.66 15.74
C ARG A 446 -7.22 5.13 15.48
N THR A 447 -7.66 6.00 16.38
CA THR A 447 -7.40 7.44 16.29
C THR A 447 -5.92 7.74 16.44
N LEU A 448 -5.23 7.07 17.37
CA LEU A 448 -3.78 7.17 17.53
C LEU A 448 -3.02 6.64 16.32
N ALA A 449 -3.41 5.51 15.74
CA ALA A 449 -2.81 5.00 14.51
C ALA A 449 -2.97 5.99 13.33
N SER A 450 -4.13 6.65 13.24
CA SER A 450 -4.38 7.66 12.22
C SER A 450 -3.58 8.95 12.46
N LEU A 451 -3.42 9.37 13.70
CA LEU A 451 -2.52 10.48 14.07
C LEU A 451 -1.05 10.12 13.82
N ALA A 452 -0.63 8.89 14.14
CA ALA A 452 0.70 8.40 13.86
C ALA A 452 1.00 8.45 12.34
N TYR A 453 0.04 8.09 11.50
CA TYR A 453 0.17 8.23 10.06
C TYR A 453 0.46 9.67 9.61
N LEU A 454 -0.18 10.66 10.24
CA LEU A 454 -0.01 12.06 9.89
C LEU A 454 1.30 12.66 10.40
N TYR A 455 1.74 12.31 11.60
CA TYR A 455 2.84 12.99 12.28
C TYR A 455 4.18 12.25 12.20
N LEU A 456 4.21 10.92 12.26
CA LEU A 456 5.47 10.17 12.30
C LEU A 456 6.29 10.25 11.00
N PRO A 457 5.69 10.23 9.79
CA PRO A 457 6.48 10.34 8.56
C PRO A 457 7.18 11.68 8.37
N THR A 458 6.81 12.70 9.17
CA THR A 458 7.38 14.06 9.08
C THR A 458 8.62 14.27 9.95
N HIS A 459 8.93 13.34 10.87
CA HIS A 459 10.14 13.42 11.67
C HIS A 459 11.34 12.91 10.87
N ALA A 460 12.38 13.74 10.77
CA ALA A 460 13.53 13.64 9.86
C ALA A 460 14.39 12.35 9.97
N HIS A 461 14.14 11.46 10.92
CA HIS A 461 14.87 10.20 11.07
C HIS A 461 14.33 9.05 10.22
N PHE A 462 13.32 9.28 9.38
CA PHE A 462 12.80 8.28 8.44
C PHE A 462 13.44 8.37 7.03
N PHE A 463 14.36 9.31 6.81
CA PHE A 463 14.96 9.59 5.50
C PHE A 463 16.44 9.18 5.38
N GLU A 464 17.04 8.60 6.41
CA GLU A 464 18.37 7.98 6.36
C GLU A 464 18.27 6.43 6.18
#